data_eaf570181fba757cf4ae3b51ecd95115
#
_entry.id   eaf570181fba757cf4ae3b51ecd95115
#
_cell.length_a   1.000
_cell.length_b   1.000
_cell.length_c   1.000
_cell.angle_alpha   90.00
_cell.angle_beta   90.00
_cell.angle_gamma   90.00
#
_symmetry.space_group_name_H-M   'P 1'
#
loop_
_entity.id
_entity.type
_entity.pdbx_description
1 polymer ?
#
loop_
_entity_poly.entity_id
_entity_poly.type
_entity_poly.pdbx_seq_one_letter_code
_entity_poly.pdbx_strand_id
1 'polypeptide(L)'
;PKFVLKHKWVDYSKISRNLKRAVIASEDDGFSDHEGVDWDAMQKAFEKNKKKGKVVSGGSTITQQLAKNLFLSGERSYYRKGQELIITFMLEMCMDKERIFEIYLNSVEWGIGVFGAEAAARHYYGISAAALSPSQAARLAVMLPKPRYYDKNTGSAYLQRRSEIILRRMNSSELPT
;
A
#
# COMPACT_ATOMS: atom_id res chain seq x y z
N PRO A 1 25.30 -2.62 13.26
CA PRO A 1 25.00 -2.83 11.84
C PRO A 1 24.62 -1.50 11.21
N LYS A 2 25.34 -1.11 10.13
CA LYS A 2 25.01 0.09 9.40
C LYS A 2 23.62 -0.10 8.78
N PHE A 3 22.68 0.79 9.07
CA PHE A 3 21.39 0.86 8.41
C PHE A 3 21.63 1.20 6.93
N VAL A 4 21.20 0.31 6.03
CA VAL A 4 21.33 0.53 4.58
C VAL A 4 19.96 0.86 4.03
N LEU A 5 19.78 2.10 3.59
CA LEU A 5 18.58 2.53 2.88
C LEU A 5 18.63 2.00 1.44
N LYS A 6 17.60 1.26 1.04
CA LYS A 6 17.41 0.78 -0.34
C LYS A 6 16.22 1.53 -0.94
N HIS A 7 16.50 2.32 -1.95
CA HIS A 7 15.48 3.06 -2.71
C HIS A 7 15.97 3.28 -4.13
N LYS A 8 15.06 3.08 -5.09
CA LYS A 8 15.27 3.43 -6.49
C LYS A 8 13.92 3.78 -7.11
N TRP A 9 13.80 5.01 -7.57
CA TRP A 9 12.61 5.45 -8.31
C TRP A 9 12.52 4.77 -9.67
N VAL A 10 11.31 4.39 -10.05
CA VAL A 10 10.97 3.92 -11.39
C VAL A 10 9.64 4.54 -11.84
N ASP A 11 9.54 4.88 -13.11
CA ASP A 11 8.32 5.43 -13.69
C ASP A 11 7.16 4.44 -13.55
N TYR A 12 5.95 4.96 -13.47
CA TYR A 12 4.73 4.15 -13.35
C TYR A 12 4.62 3.04 -14.40
N SER A 13 4.99 3.34 -15.65
CA SER A 13 5.00 2.37 -16.76
C SER A 13 5.98 1.21 -16.57
N LYS A 14 7.02 1.40 -15.77
CA LYS A 14 8.05 0.39 -15.46
C LYS A 14 7.73 -0.43 -14.21
N ILE A 15 6.60 -0.21 -13.57
CA ILE A 15 6.11 -1.04 -12.48
C ILE A 15 5.14 -2.08 -13.03
N SER A 16 5.34 -3.33 -12.67
CA SER A 16 4.48 -4.44 -13.08
C SER A 16 2.99 -4.13 -12.87
N ARG A 17 2.18 -4.38 -13.90
CA ARG A 17 0.73 -4.30 -13.81
C ARG A 17 0.16 -5.22 -12.72
N ASN A 18 0.84 -6.35 -12.47
CA ASN A 18 0.49 -7.26 -11.39
C ASN A 18 0.65 -6.59 -10.01
N LEU A 19 1.75 -5.87 -9.77
CA LEU A 19 1.97 -5.18 -8.49
C LEU A 19 0.94 -4.07 -8.29
N LYS A 20 0.69 -3.26 -9.31
CA LYS A 20 -0.31 -2.19 -9.26
C LYS A 20 -1.69 -2.74 -8.88
N ARG A 21 -2.17 -3.77 -9.55
CA ARG A 21 -3.46 -4.42 -9.25
C ARG A 21 -3.49 -5.08 -7.86
N ALA A 22 -2.42 -5.75 -7.47
CA ALA A 22 -2.33 -6.40 -6.17
C ALA A 22 -2.39 -5.39 -5.01
N VAL A 23 -1.71 -4.25 -5.15
CA VAL A 23 -1.72 -3.19 -4.14
C VAL A 23 -3.11 -2.57 -4.03
N ILE A 24 -3.78 -2.24 -5.14
CA ILE A 24 -5.16 -1.73 -5.12
C ILE A 24 -6.08 -2.75 -4.46
N ALA A 25 -6.08 -4.01 -4.89
CA ALA A 25 -6.92 -5.07 -4.31
C ALA A 25 -6.69 -5.28 -2.80
N SER A 26 -5.47 -5.04 -2.33
CA SER A 26 -5.11 -5.24 -0.93
C SER A 26 -5.40 -4.05 -0.05
N GLU A 27 -5.12 -2.84 -0.52
CA GLU A 27 -5.09 -1.62 0.27
C GLU A 27 -6.30 -0.71 0.04
N ASP A 28 -6.81 -0.64 -1.20
CA ASP A 28 -7.81 0.35 -1.58
C ASP A 28 -8.53 -0.06 -2.88
N ASP A 29 -9.43 -1.03 -2.79
CA ASP A 29 -10.09 -1.66 -3.95
C ASP A 29 -10.91 -0.66 -4.80
N GLY A 30 -11.40 0.44 -4.20
CA GLY A 30 -12.11 1.53 -4.85
C GLY A 30 -11.24 2.74 -5.18
N PHE A 31 -9.91 2.61 -5.30
CA PHE A 31 -8.99 3.73 -5.45
C PHE A 31 -9.33 4.70 -6.60
N SER A 32 -9.83 4.18 -7.71
CA SER A 32 -10.23 4.99 -8.87
C SER A 32 -11.59 5.68 -8.71
N ASP A 33 -12.40 5.29 -7.70
CA ASP A 33 -13.81 5.71 -7.58
C ASP A 33 -14.04 6.82 -6.55
N HIS A 34 -13.08 7.03 -5.62
CA HIS A 34 -13.23 8.03 -4.56
C HIS A 34 -12.21 9.17 -4.69
N GLU A 35 -12.53 10.31 -4.06
CA GLU A 35 -11.67 11.50 -4.01
C GLU A 35 -10.86 11.55 -2.71
N GLY A 36 -10.00 10.57 -2.49
CA GLY A 36 -9.06 10.49 -1.37
C GLY A 36 -9.60 9.81 -0.11
N VAL A 37 -10.90 9.73 0.10
CA VAL A 37 -11.54 9.07 1.24
C VAL A 37 -12.64 8.13 0.74
N ASP A 38 -12.53 6.86 1.07
CA ASP A 38 -13.57 5.86 0.88
C ASP A 38 -14.43 5.76 2.14
N TRP A 39 -15.53 6.53 2.16
CA TRP A 39 -16.44 6.59 3.30
C TRP A 39 -17.12 5.25 3.58
N ASP A 40 -17.46 4.50 2.54
CA ASP A 40 -18.12 3.20 2.67
C ASP A 40 -17.18 2.15 3.24
N ALA A 41 -15.94 2.09 2.74
CA ALA A 41 -14.92 1.20 3.29
C ALA A 41 -14.58 1.56 4.74
N MET A 42 -14.52 2.85 5.08
CA MET A 42 -14.29 3.31 6.43
C MET A 42 -15.40 2.91 7.39
N GLN A 43 -16.66 3.05 6.99
CA GLN A 43 -17.81 2.63 7.78
C GLN A 43 -17.81 1.10 7.99
N LYS A 44 -17.61 0.32 6.93
CA LYS A 44 -17.50 -1.15 7.01
C LYS A 44 -16.37 -1.60 7.94
N ALA A 45 -15.21 -0.94 7.88
CA ALA A 45 -14.09 -1.21 8.76
C ALA A 45 -14.44 -0.92 10.23
N PHE A 46 -15.11 0.21 10.48
CA PHE A 46 -15.55 0.59 11.84
C PHE A 46 -16.53 -0.44 12.42
N GLU A 47 -17.56 -0.84 11.67
CA GLU A 47 -18.54 -1.84 12.10
C GLU A 47 -17.89 -3.19 12.40
N LYS A 48 -16.97 -3.63 11.53
CA LYS A 48 -16.22 -4.88 11.70
C LYS A 48 -15.34 -4.86 12.94
N ASN A 49 -14.66 -3.74 13.19
CA ASN A 49 -13.80 -3.55 14.35
C ASN A 49 -14.64 -3.54 15.65
N LYS A 50 -15.80 -2.85 15.63
CA LYS A 50 -16.76 -2.82 16.74
C LYS A 50 -17.28 -4.22 17.09
N LYS A 51 -17.69 -5.00 16.07
CA LYS A 51 -18.17 -6.39 16.29
C LYS A 51 -17.10 -7.30 16.88
N LYS A 52 -15.82 -7.07 16.55
CA LYS A 52 -14.71 -7.91 17.03
C LYS A 52 -14.02 -7.36 18.29
N GLY A 53 -14.43 -6.20 18.79
CA GLY A 53 -13.82 -5.56 19.96
C GLY A 53 -12.34 -5.19 19.81
N LYS A 54 -11.82 -5.23 18.59
CA LYS A 54 -10.41 -4.91 18.26
C LYS A 54 -10.27 -4.45 16.83
N VAL A 55 -9.19 -3.72 16.54
CA VAL A 55 -8.87 -3.27 15.18
C VAL A 55 -8.40 -4.46 14.33
N VAL A 56 -9.24 -4.91 13.41
CA VAL A 56 -8.98 -6.03 12.48
C VAL A 56 -9.02 -5.61 11.02
N SER A 57 -9.54 -4.42 10.72
CA SER A 57 -9.62 -3.86 9.37
C SER A 57 -9.27 -2.38 9.41
N GLY A 58 -8.41 -1.94 8.51
CA GLY A 58 -8.14 -0.52 8.24
C GLY A 58 -9.11 0.00 7.19
N GLY A 59 -9.47 1.28 7.29
CA GLY A 59 -10.28 1.99 6.32
C GLY A 59 -9.56 3.19 5.71
N SER A 60 -8.22 3.20 5.74
CA SER A 60 -7.42 4.27 5.14
C SER A 60 -7.09 3.96 3.69
N THR A 61 -7.29 4.94 2.82
CA THR A 61 -7.01 4.87 1.39
C THR A 61 -5.51 4.98 1.08
N ILE A 62 -5.12 4.68 -0.16
CA ILE A 62 -3.75 4.88 -0.66
C ILE A 62 -3.33 6.34 -0.50
N THR A 63 -4.19 7.31 -0.87
CA THR A 63 -3.86 8.73 -0.73
C THR A 63 -3.69 9.15 0.73
N GLN A 64 -4.52 8.66 1.65
CA GLN A 64 -4.34 8.89 3.09
C GLN A 64 -3.04 8.29 3.63
N GLN A 65 -2.67 7.11 3.17
CA GLN A 65 -1.40 6.48 3.54
C GLN A 65 -0.22 7.30 3.01
N LEU A 66 -0.28 7.79 1.76
CA LEU A 66 0.74 8.64 1.18
C LEU A 66 0.89 9.95 1.95
N ALA A 67 -0.22 10.63 2.26
CA ALA A 67 -0.24 11.85 3.06
C ALA A 67 0.47 11.64 4.41
N LYS A 68 0.11 10.57 5.11
CA LYS A 68 0.74 10.20 6.37
C LYS A 68 2.24 9.94 6.23
N ASN A 69 2.62 9.14 5.24
CA ASN A 69 4.01 8.67 5.11
C ASN A 69 4.98 9.78 4.72
N LEU A 70 4.54 10.75 3.90
CA LEU A 70 5.39 11.82 3.39
C LEU A 70 5.45 13.05 4.31
N PHE A 71 4.37 13.38 5.01
CA PHE A 71 4.21 14.68 5.65
C PHE A 71 4.01 14.64 7.17
N LEU A 72 3.73 13.47 7.75
CA LEU A 72 3.36 13.37 9.16
C LEU A 72 4.27 12.43 9.93
N SER A 73 4.58 12.81 11.17
CA SER A 73 5.37 11.98 12.10
C SER A 73 4.53 10.91 12.80
N GLY A 74 5.20 9.92 13.42
CA GLY A 74 4.61 8.66 13.89
C GLY A 74 3.60 8.70 15.04
N GLU A 75 3.37 9.82 15.70
CA GLU A 75 2.44 9.89 16.84
C GLU A 75 0.98 9.78 16.40
N ARG A 76 0.22 8.92 17.10
CA ARG A 76 -1.23 8.73 16.84
C ARG A 76 -2.04 9.73 17.66
N SER A 77 -2.63 10.72 17.00
CA SER A 77 -3.57 11.66 17.61
C SER A 77 -4.71 11.99 16.66
N TYR A 78 -5.84 12.44 17.18
CA TYR A 78 -6.96 12.96 16.36
C TYR A 78 -6.55 14.19 15.56
N TYR A 79 -5.69 15.04 16.12
CA TYR A 79 -5.14 16.21 15.44
C TYR A 79 -4.34 15.79 14.18
N ARG A 80 -3.48 14.81 14.32
CA ARG A 80 -2.73 14.25 13.19
C ARG A 80 -3.65 13.62 12.13
N LYS A 81 -4.73 12.96 12.54
CA LYS A 81 -5.72 12.43 11.58
C LYS A 81 -6.43 13.53 10.80
N GLY A 82 -6.72 14.66 11.45
CA GLY A 82 -7.25 15.86 10.77
C GLY A 82 -6.27 16.43 9.75
N GLN A 83 -4.99 16.54 10.10
CA GLN A 83 -3.94 16.97 9.16
C GLN A 83 -3.82 16.00 7.97
N GLU A 84 -3.86 14.68 8.21
CA GLU A 84 -3.84 13.65 7.17
C GLU A 84 -4.97 13.86 6.16
N LEU A 85 -6.19 14.13 6.63
CA LEU A 85 -7.35 14.39 5.76
C LEU A 85 -7.14 15.63 4.90
N ILE A 86 -6.67 16.73 5.48
CA ILE A 86 -6.41 17.98 4.75
C ILE A 86 -5.38 17.73 3.64
N ILE A 87 -4.26 17.09 3.97
CA ILE A 87 -3.21 16.78 3.00
C ILE A 87 -3.73 15.82 1.92
N THR A 88 -4.57 14.85 2.29
CA THR A 88 -5.21 13.93 1.34
C THR A 88 -6.00 14.69 0.28
N PHE A 89 -6.88 15.61 0.68
CA PHE A 89 -7.64 16.45 -0.26
C PHE A 89 -6.73 17.33 -1.12
N MET A 90 -5.68 17.90 -0.53
CA MET A 90 -4.70 18.70 -1.30
C MET A 90 -4.01 17.85 -2.37
N LEU A 91 -3.61 16.61 -2.06
CA LEU A 91 -2.98 15.71 -3.02
C LEU A 91 -3.94 15.39 -4.19
N GLU A 92 -5.20 15.07 -3.88
CA GLU A 92 -6.22 14.77 -4.90
C GLU A 92 -6.58 15.99 -5.77
N MET A 93 -6.48 17.19 -5.24
CA MET A 93 -6.70 18.43 -6.00
C MET A 93 -5.51 18.78 -6.91
N CYS A 94 -4.30 18.41 -6.53
CA CYS A 94 -3.07 18.81 -7.23
C CYS A 94 -2.55 17.77 -8.22
N MET A 95 -2.97 16.51 -8.11
CA MET A 95 -2.44 15.40 -8.91
C MET A 95 -3.56 14.45 -9.33
N ASP A 96 -3.41 13.82 -10.48
CA ASP A 96 -4.26 12.70 -10.87
C ASP A 96 -3.96 11.42 -10.09
N LYS A 97 -4.86 10.46 -10.17
CA LYS A 97 -4.77 9.19 -9.46
C LYS A 97 -3.54 8.37 -9.84
N GLU A 98 -3.15 8.39 -11.11
CA GLU A 98 -1.97 7.68 -11.59
C GLU A 98 -0.71 8.24 -10.93
N ARG A 99 -0.58 9.57 -10.86
CA ARG A 99 0.58 10.22 -10.22
C ARG A 99 0.63 9.99 -8.71
N ILE A 100 -0.51 10.07 -8.02
CA ILE A 100 -0.60 9.74 -6.59
C ILE A 100 -0.12 8.30 -6.37
N PHE A 101 -0.59 7.37 -7.17
CA PHE A 101 -0.24 5.97 -7.05
C PHE A 101 1.22 5.68 -7.42
N GLU A 102 1.76 6.34 -8.42
CA GLU A 102 3.19 6.27 -8.76
C GLU A 102 4.07 6.70 -7.58
N ILE A 103 3.76 7.83 -6.95
CA ILE A 103 4.50 8.32 -5.79
C ILE A 103 4.36 7.34 -4.61
N TYR A 104 3.16 6.83 -4.37
CA TYR A 104 2.93 5.83 -3.33
C TYR A 104 3.79 4.59 -3.53
N LEU A 105 3.75 3.98 -4.72
CA LEU A 105 4.51 2.77 -5.05
C LEU A 105 6.03 2.97 -4.96
N ASN A 106 6.51 4.19 -5.17
CA ASN A 106 7.92 4.53 -5.08
C ASN A 106 8.39 4.94 -3.67
N SER A 107 7.48 5.27 -2.76
CA SER A 107 7.82 5.81 -1.44
C SER A 107 7.46 4.91 -0.26
N VAL A 108 6.51 3.97 -0.42
CA VAL A 108 6.06 3.11 0.68
C VAL A 108 7.14 2.13 1.11
N GLU A 109 7.20 1.84 2.42
CA GLU A 109 8.13 0.87 2.99
C GLU A 109 7.62 -0.56 2.79
N TRP A 110 8.46 -1.46 2.27
CA TRP A 110 8.22 -2.89 2.14
C TRP A 110 9.04 -3.78 3.05
N GLY A 111 10.00 -3.23 3.78
CA GLY A 111 10.87 -3.95 4.69
C GLY A 111 11.76 -2.99 5.44
N ILE A 112 12.63 -3.49 6.29
CA ILE A 112 13.55 -2.66 7.09
C ILE A 112 14.50 -1.91 6.16
N GLY A 113 14.25 -0.60 5.98
CA GLY A 113 15.05 0.24 5.08
C GLY A 113 14.82 0.00 3.60
N VAL A 114 13.75 -0.72 3.21
CA VAL A 114 13.39 -1.03 1.82
C VAL A 114 12.20 -0.16 1.42
N PHE A 115 12.43 0.84 0.59
CA PHE A 115 11.42 1.79 0.14
C PHE A 115 11.23 1.75 -1.37
N GLY A 116 9.97 1.69 -1.78
CA GLY A 116 9.57 1.67 -3.18
C GLY A 116 9.59 0.30 -3.84
N ALA A 117 8.81 0.18 -4.91
CA ALA A 117 8.55 -1.07 -5.62
C ALA A 117 9.81 -1.72 -6.22
N GLU A 118 10.70 -0.94 -6.80
CA GLU A 118 11.94 -1.46 -7.39
C GLU A 118 12.87 -2.04 -6.32
N ALA A 119 13.05 -1.32 -5.21
CA ALA A 119 13.86 -1.79 -4.09
C ALA A 119 13.26 -3.06 -3.47
N ALA A 120 11.94 -3.14 -3.33
CA ALA A 120 11.24 -4.32 -2.84
C ALA A 120 11.41 -5.53 -3.74
N ALA A 121 11.21 -5.37 -5.06
CA ALA A 121 11.39 -6.45 -6.04
C ALA A 121 12.83 -7.00 -6.03
N ARG A 122 13.82 -6.11 -5.93
CA ARG A 122 15.24 -6.48 -5.82
C ARG A 122 15.55 -7.18 -4.50
N HIS A 123 15.02 -6.66 -3.40
CA HIS A 123 15.30 -7.19 -2.06
C HIS A 123 14.73 -8.59 -1.86
N TYR A 124 13.47 -8.84 -2.26
CA TYR A 124 12.81 -10.12 -2.02
C TYR A 124 13.00 -11.16 -3.12
N TYR A 125 13.22 -10.72 -4.36
CA TYR A 125 13.23 -11.62 -5.53
C TYR A 125 14.43 -11.46 -6.46
N GLY A 126 15.27 -10.45 -6.27
CA GLY A 126 16.43 -10.19 -7.12
C GLY A 126 16.08 -9.75 -8.56
N ILE A 127 14.85 -9.32 -8.80
CA ILE A 127 14.34 -8.91 -10.12
C ILE A 127 13.89 -7.45 -10.13
N SER A 128 13.61 -6.89 -11.32
CA SER A 128 13.03 -5.55 -11.43
C SER A 128 11.55 -5.53 -11.04
N ALA A 129 11.04 -4.36 -10.66
CA ALA A 129 9.61 -4.17 -10.39
C ALA A 129 8.73 -4.47 -11.61
N ALA A 130 9.25 -4.31 -12.84
CA ALA A 130 8.55 -4.64 -14.08
C ALA A 130 8.36 -6.16 -14.26
N ALA A 131 9.25 -6.98 -13.71
CA ALA A 131 9.28 -8.43 -13.90
C ALA A 131 8.49 -9.23 -12.84
N LEU A 132 7.84 -8.56 -11.89
CA LEU A 132 7.09 -9.23 -10.83
C LEU A 132 5.94 -10.07 -11.39
N SER A 133 5.95 -11.36 -11.04
CA SER A 133 4.85 -12.28 -11.35
C SER A 133 3.59 -11.96 -10.52
N PRO A 134 2.39 -12.46 -10.90
CA PRO A 134 1.18 -12.27 -10.10
C PRO A 134 1.32 -12.71 -8.64
N SER A 135 1.94 -13.86 -8.38
CA SER A 135 2.15 -14.40 -7.02
C SER A 135 3.11 -13.55 -6.21
N GLN A 136 4.21 -13.09 -6.81
CA GLN A 136 5.18 -12.20 -6.17
C GLN A 136 4.54 -10.85 -5.84
N ALA A 137 3.79 -10.29 -6.77
CA ALA A 137 3.06 -9.04 -6.60
C ALA A 137 2.02 -9.10 -5.47
N ALA A 138 1.19 -10.16 -5.45
CA ALA A 138 0.21 -10.36 -4.39
C ALA A 138 0.86 -10.47 -3.02
N ARG A 139 2.00 -11.15 -2.93
CA ARG A 139 2.75 -11.30 -1.69
C ARG A 139 3.31 -9.96 -1.19
N LEU A 140 3.92 -9.16 -2.05
CA LEU A 140 4.41 -7.82 -1.69
C LEU A 140 3.27 -6.91 -1.21
N ALA A 141 2.13 -6.93 -1.89
CA ALA A 141 0.98 -6.12 -1.50
C ALA A 141 0.49 -6.45 -0.08
N VAL A 142 0.43 -7.73 0.29
CA VAL A 142 0.00 -8.16 1.64
C VAL A 142 0.99 -7.78 2.73
N MET A 143 2.25 -7.54 2.40
CA MET A 143 3.27 -7.13 3.37
C MET A 143 3.12 -5.67 3.83
N LEU A 144 2.48 -4.81 3.03
CA LEU A 144 2.41 -3.35 3.26
C LEU A 144 1.90 -2.92 4.65
N PRO A 145 0.90 -3.56 5.27
CA PRO A 145 0.43 -3.15 6.59
C PRO A 145 1.45 -3.33 7.72
N LYS A 146 2.38 -4.28 7.57
CA LYS A 146 3.41 -4.61 8.57
C LYS A 146 4.73 -4.99 7.91
N PRO A 147 5.35 -4.10 7.12
CA PRO A 147 6.48 -4.46 6.25
C PRO A 147 7.69 -4.97 7.04
N ARG A 148 8.05 -4.31 8.13
CA ARG A 148 9.16 -4.70 9.00
C ARG A 148 8.97 -6.04 9.71
N TYR A 149 7.71 -6.39 10.01
CA TYR A 149 7.38 -7.69 10.58
C TYR A 149 7.55 -8.81 9.55
N TYR A 150 6.99 -8.62 8.34
CA TYR A 150 7.06 -9.62 7.29
C TYR A 150 8.46 -9.76 6.67
N ASP A 151 9.28 -8.72 6.70
CA ASP A 151 10.70 -8.81 6.30
C ASP A 151 11.47 -9.84 7.15
N LYS A 152 11.10 -9.96 8.43
CA LYS A 152 11.66 -10.98 9.35
C LYS A 152 10.90 -12.32 9.33
N ASN A 153 9.67 -12.34 8.82
CA ASN A 153 8.74 -13.47 8.89
C ASN A 153 8.16 -13.80 7.51
N THR A 154 9.01 -13.95 6.53
CA THR A 154 8.61 -14.25 5.14
C THR A 154 7.89 -15.60 5.00
N GLY A 155 8.11 -16.57 5.89
CA GLY A 155 7.44 -17.87 5.93
C GLY A 155 6.07 -17.87 6.64
N SER A 156 5.51 -16.71 7.01
CA SER A 156 4.23 -16.62 7.72
C SER A 156 3.07 -17.29 6.96
N ALA A 157 2.38 -18.23 7.61
CA ALA A 157 1.19 -18.88 7.04
C ALA A 157 0.05 -17.88 6.76
N TYR A 158 -0.06 -16.81 7.54
CA TYR A 158 -1.00 -15.73 7.27
C TYR A 158 -0.66 -15.01 5.96
N LEU A 159 0.62 -14.66 5.77
CA LEU A 159 1.11 -14.01 4.56
C LEU A 159 0.78 -14.86 3.32
N GLN A 160 1.02 -16.16 3.38
CA GLN A 160 0.70 -17.08 2.28
C GLN A 160 -0.79 -17.10 1.96
N ARG A 161 -1.64 -17.40 2.95
CA ARG A 161 -3.11 -17.46 2.75
C ARG A 161 -3.69 -16.14 2.24
N ARG A 162 -3.22 -15.01 2.77
CA ARG A 162 -3.70 -13.71 2.34
C ARG A 162 -3.27 -13.37 0.93
N SER A 163 -2.03 -13.74 0.56
CA SER A 163 -1.52 -13.56 -0.81
C SER A 163 -2.34 -14.33 -1.84
N GLU A 164 -2.77 -15.54 -1.52
CA GLU A 164 -3.66 -16.33 -2.40
C GLU A 164 -5.03 -15.66 -2.61
N ILE A 165 -5.58 -15.02 -1.57
CA ILE A 165 -6.83 -14.26 -1.69
C ILE A 165 -6.64 -13.06 -2.61
N ILE A 166 -5.56 -12.29 -2.43
CA ILE A 166 -5.27 -11.14 -3.29
C ILE A 166 -5.01 -11.58 -4.73
N LEU A 167 -4.27 -12.66 -4.93
CA LEU A 167 -4.00 -13.22 -6.26
C LEU A 167 -5.28 -13.51 -7.04
N ARG A 168 -6.33 -14.02 -6.38
CA ARG A 168 -7.62 -14.29 -7.03
C ARG A 168 -8.41 -13.03 -7.35
N ARG A 169 -8.27 -11.99 -6.51
CA ARG A 169 -9.07 -10.76 -6.61
C ARG A 169 -8.44 -9.70 -7.51
N MET A 170 -7.13 -9.61 -7.56
CA MET A 170 -6.41 -8.50 -8.18
C MET A 170 -6.70 -8.30 -9.68
N ASN A 171 -7.16 -9.34 -10.38
CA ASN A 171 -7.48 -9.23 -11.81
C ASN A 171 -8.70 -8.35 -12.08
N SER A 172 -9.62 -8.21 -11.11
CA SER A 172 -10.78 -7.34 -11.20
C SER A 172 -10.53 -5.90 -10.74
N SER A 173 -9.36 -5.62 -10.17
CA SER A 173 -9.02 -4.26 -9.72
C SER A 173 -8.72 -3.35 -10.89
N GLU A 174 -9.38 -2.20 -10.91
CA GLU A 174 -9.18 -1.16 -11.91
C GLU A 174 -7.94 -0.34 -11.59
N LEU A 175 -7.15 -0.05 -12.62
CA LEU A 175 -6.00 0.84 -12.50
C LEU A 175 -6.41 2.27 -12.84
N PRO A 176 -5.87 3.27 -12.13
CA PRO A 176 -6.09 4.67 -12.49
C PRO A 176 -5.55 4.95 -13.88
N THR A 177 -6.27 5.79 -14.61
CA THR A 177 -5.96 6.29 -15.97
C THR A 177 -5.62 7.76 -15.91
#